data_c8bd98dcd79dc7b2f657a0920f19d3fa
#
_entry.id   c8bd98dcd79dc7b2f657a0920f19d3fa
#
_cell.length_a   1.000
_cell.length_b   1.000
_cell.length_c   1.000
_cell.angle_alpha   90.00
_cell.angle_beta   90.00
_cell.angle_gamma   90.00
#
_symmetry.space_group_name_H-M   'P 1'
#
loop_
_entity.id
_entity.type
_entity.pdbx_description
1 polymer ?
#
loop_
_entity_poly.entity_id
_entity_poly.type
_entity_poly.pdbx_seq_one_letter_code
_entity_poly.pdbx_strand_id
1 'polypeptide(L)'
;MKNALQAQLLKSGLVDNKKAKKLSKQAQHEQRTGQSNQADLKASIEQSQLEKQTKDQQLNAEKQRQLEEKTLKANIIQMIGQHKIRDVDGDMIYQFIDENKVKKVYLNQQVYNALVKGTLVIAKENEQYAYLPQALAERIDQKMEGFILWNKSEDNQQSTDEEDPYAAYVIPDDLMW
;
A
#
# COMPACT_ATOMS: atom_id res chain seq x y z
N MET A 1 -37.98 -35.53 -32.45
CA MET A 1 -38.40 -34.11 -32.54
C MET A 1 -37.19 -33.28 -32.84
N LYS A 2 -37.18 -32.47 -33.89
CA LYS A 2 -36.06 -31.56 -34.16
C LYS A 2 -36.14 -30.40 -33.16
N ASN A 3 -35.13 -30.23 -32.34
CA ASN A 3 -35.06 -29.12 -31.38
C ASN A 3 -35.15 -27.77 -32.10
N ALA A 4 -36.07 -26.91 -31.67
CA ALA A 4 -36.34 -25.59 -32.27
C ALA A 4 -35.03 -24.73 -32.39
N LEU A 5 -34.11 -24.86 -31.42
CA LEU A 5 -32.79 -24.24 -31.41
C LEU A 5 -31.90 -24.74 -32.55
N GLN A 6 -31.92 -26.03 -32.90
CA GLN A 6 -31.15 -26.58 -34.02
C GLN A 6 -31.68 -26.07 -35.36
N ALA A 7 -32.99 -25.86 -35.47
CA ALA A 7 -33.59 -25.28 -36.67
C ALA A 7 -33.22 -23.81 -36.84
N GLN A 8 -33.10 -23.05 -35.77
CA GLN A 8 -32.64 -21.65 -35.79
C GLN A 8 -31.16 -21.53 -36.18
N LEU A 9 -30.30 -22.39 -35.60
CA LEU A 9 -28.85 -22.41 -35.93
C LEU A 9 -28.56 -22.81 -37.38
N LEU A 10 -29.39 -23.69 -37.97
CA LEU A 10 -29.32 -24.02 -39.39
C LEU A 10 -29.80 -22.87 -40.29
N LYS A 11 -30.78 -22.10 -39.83
CA LYS A 11 -31.36 -20.97 -40.56
C LYS A 11 -30.45 -19.74 -40.54
N SER A 12 -29.62 -19.58 -39.51
CA SER A 12 -28.64 -18.52 -39.37
C SER A 12 -27.32 -18.78 -40.11
N GLY A 13 -27.19 -19.95 -40.79
CA GLY A 13 -25.96 -20.25 -41.56
C GLY A 13 -24.70 -20.53 -40.75
N LEU A 14 -24.81 -20.54 -39.40
CA LEU A 14 -23.68 -20.70 -38.50
C LEU A 14 -23.17 -22.15 -38.39
N VAL A 15 -23.95 -23.14 -38.83
CA VAL A 15 -23.58 -24.57 -38.78
C VAL A 15 -23.93 -25.26 -40.09
N ASP A 16 -22.98 -25.88 -40.71
CA ASP A 16 -23.14 -26.66 -41.92
C ASP A 16 -24.03 -27.91 -41.66
N ASN A 17 -24.96 -28.21 -42.56
CA ASN A 17 -25.90 -29.36 -42.46
C ASN A 17 -25.20 -30.71 -42.23
N LYS A 18 -23.99 -30.87 -42.78
CA LYS A 18 -23.17 -32.06 -42.57
C LYS A 18 -22.64 -32.17 -41.13
N LYS A 19 -22.19 -31.04 -40.56
CA LYS A 19 -21.73 -30.98 -39.17
C LYS A 19 -22.88 -31.21 -38.18
N ALA A 20 -24.04 -30.60 -38.43
CA ALA A 20 -25.23 -30.78 -37.59
C ALA A 20 -25.72 -32.26 -37.57
N LYS A 21 -25.72 -32.95 -38.72
CA LYS A 21 -26.05 -34.37 -38.78
C LYS A 21 -24.98 -35.26 -38.06
N LYS A 22 -23.70 -34.90 -38.15
CA LYS A 22 -22.64 -35.65 -37.47
C LYS A 22 -22.73 -35.52 -35.96
N LEU A 23 -22.95 -34.30 -35.46
CA LEU A 23 -23.19 -34.01 -34.03
C LEU A 23 -24.46 -34.70 -33.49
N SER A 24 -25.53 -34.68 -34.26
CA SER A 24 -26.79 -35.35 -33.89
C SER A 24 -26.65 -36.89 -33.81
N LYS A 25 -25.91 -37.50 -34.74
CA LYS A 25 -25.59 -38.93 -34.70
C LYS A 25 -24.64 -39.28 -33.54
N GLN A 26 -23.66 -38.40 -33.26
CA GLN A 26 -22.74 -38.59 -32.15
C GLN A 26 -23.45 -38.47 -30.81
N ALA A 27 -24.36 -37.50 -30.63
CA ALA A 27 -25.18 -37.38 -29.43
C ALA A 27 -26.14 -38.58 -29.22
N GLN A 28 -26.69 -39.12 -30.30
CA GLN A 28 -27.51 -40.34 -30.21
C GLN A 28 -26.68 -41.57 -29.87
N HIS A 29 -25.45 -41.67 -30.38
CA HIS A 29 -24.55 -42.77 -30.06
C HIS A 29 -24.11 -42.70 -28.59
N GLU A 30 -23.76 -41.49 -28.10
CA GLU A 30 -23.41 -41.26 -26.71
C GLU A 30 -24.55 -41.55 -25.74
N GLN A 31 -25.79 -41.24 -26.12
CA GLN A 31 -26.98 -41.61 -25.34
C GLN A 31 -27.25 -43.15 -25.32
N ARG A 32 -26.89 -43.87 -26.40
CA ARG A 32 -27.08 -45.33 -26.48
C ARG A 32 -25.97 -46.11 -25.75
N THR A 33 -24.77 -45.60 -25.75
CA THR A 33 -23.63 -46.27 -25.13
C THR A 33 -23.47 -45.99 -23.64
N GLY A 34 -24.33 -45.15 -23.06
CA GLY A 34 -24.28 -44.80 -21.63
C GLY A 34 -23.05 -44.03 -21.22
N GLN A 35 -22.17 -43.73 -22.17
CA GLN A 35 -21.01 -42.84 -21.97
C GLN A 35 -21.50 -41.39 -22.07
N SER A 36 -22.33 -40.96 -21.16
CA SER A 36 -22.63 -39.56 -21.06
C SER A 36 -21.46 -38.90 -20.28
N ASN A 37 -20.59 -38.20 -20.95
CA ASN A 37 -19.62 -37.32 -20.37
C ASN A 37 -20.27 -36.13 -19.62
N GLN A 38 -21.55 -36.27 -19.26
CA GLN A 38 -22.30 -35.22 -18.56
C GLN A 38 -21.79 -35.00 -17.15
N ALA A 39 -21.29 -36.05 -16.51
CA ALA A 39 -20.66 -35.92 -15.18
C ALA A 39 -19.35 -35.13 -15.26
N ASP A 40 -18.49 -35.46 -16.23
CA ASP A 40 -17.23 -34.79 -16.45
C ASP A 40 -17.40 -33.32 -16.91
N LEU A 41 -18.40 -33.09 -17.77
CA LEU A 41 -18.80 -31.75 -18.19
C LEU A 41 -19.35 -30.90 -17.03
N LYS A 42 -20.18 -31.48 -16.17
CA LYS A 42 -20.67 -30.81 -14.97
C LYS A 42 -19.51 -30.49 -14.01
N ALA A 43 -18.61 -31.44 -13.76
CA ALA A 43 -17.47 -31.24 -12.90
C ALA A 43 -16.51 -30.13 -13.44
N SER A 44 -16.29 -30.11 -14.76
CA SER A 44 -15.45 -29.08 -15.39
C SER A 44 -16.11 -27.69 -15.35
N ILE A 45 -17.43 -27.62 -15.48
CA ILE A 45 -18.18 -26.36 -15.35
C ILE A 45 -18.16 -25.88 -13.89
N GLU A 46 -18.39 -26.76 -12.93
CA GLU A 46 -18.27 -26.43 -11.50
C GLU A 46 -16.88 -25.93 -11.13
N GLN A 47 -15.83 -26.63 -11.58
CA GLN A 47 -14.45 -26.19 -11.37
C GLN A 47 -14.21 -24.81 -11.97
N SER A 48 -14.63 -24.58 -13.21
CA SER A 48 -14.46 -23.28 -13.85
C SER A 48 -15.24 -22.15 -13.17
N GLN A 49 -16.41 -22.44 -12.62
CA GLN A 49 -17.19 -21.50 -11.82
C GLN A 49 -16.51 -21.20 -10.48
N LEU A 50 -15.99 -22.22 -9.82
CA LEU A 50 -15.29 -22.09 -8.56
C LEU A 50 -13.99 -21.28 -8.72
N GLU A 51 -13.23 -21.54 -9.79
CA GLU A 51 -12.06 -20.76 -10.15
C GLU A 51 -12.37 -19.29 -10.46
N LYS A 52 -13.48 -19.03 -11.15
CA LYS A 52 -13.93 -17.66 -11.39
C LYS A 52 -14.33 -16.97 -10.09
N GLN A 53 -15.12 -17.64 -9.26
CA GLN A 53 -15.52 -17.10 -7.97
C GLN A 53 -14.33 -16.76 -7.08
N THR A 54 -13.35 -17.65 -7.00
CA THR A 54 -12.14 -17.40 -6.20
C THR A 54 -11.32 -16.23 -6.75
N LYS A 55 -11.15 -16.14 -8.06
CA LYS A 55 -10.50 -15.00 -8.71
C LYS A 55 -11.23 -13.69 -8.48
N ASP A 56 -12.56 -13.71 -8.63
CA ASP A 56 -13.38 -12.52 -8.41
C ASP A 56 -13.32 -12.06 -6.94
N GLN A 57 -13.34 -13.00 -5.99
CA GLN A 57 -13.18 -12.71 -4.56
C GLN A 57 -11.80 -12.12 -4.27
N GLN A 58 -10.72 -12.68 -4.84
CA GLN A 58 -9.37 -12.16 -4.69
C GLN A 58 -9.23 -10.75 -5.27
N LEU A 59 -9.74 -10.53 -6.48
CA LEU A 59 -9.71 -9.21 -7.12
C LEU A 59 -10.54 -8.18 -6.35
N ASN A 60 -11.68 -8.58 -5.80
CA ASN A 60 -12.50 -7.69 -4.99
C ASN A 60 -11.81 -7.36 -3.66
N ALA A 61 -11.23 -8.35 -3.00
CA ALA A 61 -10.47 -8.13 -1.77
C ALA A 61 -9.25 -7.21 -1.99
N GLU A 62 -8.55 -7.39 -3.11
CA GLU A 62 -7.42 -6.53 -3.47
C GLU A 62 -7.86 -5.09 -3.77
N LYS A 63 -8.92 -4.93 -4.55
CA LYS A 63 -9.50 -3.60 -4.82
C LYS A 63 -9.95 -2.91 -3.53
N GLN A 64 -10.54 -3.67 -2.61
CA GLN A 64 -11.01 -3.14 -1.34
C GLN A 64 -9.83 -2.67 -0.47
N ARG A 65 -8.76 -3.45 -0.38
CA ARG A 65 -7.52 -3.03 0.31
C ARG A 65 -6.92 -1.76 -0.30
N GLN A 66 -6.85 -1.68 -1.63
CA GLN A 66 -6.34 -0.49 -2.31
C GLN A 66 -7.22 0.74 -2.06
N LEU A 67 -8.53 0.57 -1.99
CA LEU A 67 -9.46 1.65 -1.64
C LEU A 67 -9.29 2.08 -0.19
N GLU A 68 -9.16 1.14 0.74
CA GLU A 68 -8.91 1.43 2.16
C GLU A 68 -7.58 2.18 2.36
N GLU A 69 -6.50 1.76 1.70
CA GLU A 69 -5.23 2.47 1.75
C GLU A 69 -5.34 3.90 1.18
N LYS A 70 -6.03 4.09 0.06
CA LYS A 70 -6.24 5.40 -0.53
C LYS A 70 -7.09 6.30 0.38
N THR A 71 -8.12 5.76 1.00
CA THR A 71 -8.96 6.52 1.93
C THR A 71 -8.21 6.88 3.21
N LEU A 72 -7.37 5.98 3.73
CA LEU A 72 -6.50 6.27 4.86
C LEU A 72 -5.50 7.39 4.53
N LYS A 73 -4.83 7.32 3.38
CA LYS A 73 -3.92 8.37 2.91
C LYS A 73 -4.64 9.71 2.77
N ALA A 74 -5.82 9.71 2.15
CA ALA A 74 -6.60 10.94 1.99
C ALA A 74 -7.02 11.53 3.34
N ASN A 75 -7.45 10.70 4.28
CA ASN A 75 -7.81 11.12 5.63
C ASN A 75 -6.60 11.72 6.38
N ILE A 76 -5.42 11.11 6.24
CA ILE A 76 -4.19 11.63 6.86
C ILE A 76 -3.83 12.99 6.27
N ILE A 77 -3.84 13.13 4.95
CA ILE A 77 -3.56 14.41 4.27
C ILE A 77 -4.57 15.48 4.72
N GLN A 78 -5.84 15.12 4.83
CA GLN A 78 -6.86 16.03 5.33
C GLN A 78 -6.60 16.46 6.78
N MET A 79 -6.22 15.52 7.65
CA MET A 79 -5.87 15.81 9.05
C MET A 79 -4.65 16.74 9.11
N ILE A 80 -3.62 16.49 8.32
CA ILE A 80 -2.44 17.36 8.21
C ILE A 80 -2.88 18.76 7.78
N GLY A 81 -3.64 18.88 6.70
CA GLY A 81 -4.11 20.15 6.16
C GLY A 81 -4.96 20.98 7.12
N GLN A 82 -5.76 20.33 7.97
CA GLN A 82 -6.60 20.98 8.97
C GLN A 82 -5.80 21.51 10.17
N HIS A 83 -4.76 20.79 10.57
CA HIS A 83 -4.02 21.06 11.82
C HIS A 83 -2.63 21.63 11.61
N LYS A 84 -2.21 21.81 10.36
CA LYS A 84 -0.91 22.41 10.08
C LYS A 84 -0.82 23.85 10.55
N ILE A 85 0.31 24.21 11.12
CA ILE A 85 0.63 25.57 11.50
C ILE A 85 0.91 26.36 10.22
N ARG A 86 0.24 27.51 10.07
CA ARG A 86 0.33 28.35 8.87
C ARG A 86 1.36 29.44 8.98
N ASP A 87 1.58 29.92 10.17
CA ASP A 87 2.53 31.01 10.45
C ASP A 87 3.91 30.44 10.80
N VAL A 88 4.64 30.11 9.76
CA VAL A 88 5.90 29.35 9.87
C VAL A 88 7.08 30.19 9.43
N ASP A 89 6.88 31.14 8.52
CA ASP A 89 7.93 31.86 7.81
C ASP A 89 8.75 32.74 8.78
N GLY A 90 10.07 32.64 8.66
CA GLY A 90 11.00 33.39 9.50
C GLY A 90 12.45 33.26 9.03
N ASP A 91 13.38 33.79 9.81
CA ASP A 91 14.79 33.87 9.46
C ASP A 91 15.65 32.75 10.07
N MET A 92 15.05 31.90 10.92
CA MET A 92 15.77 30.82 11.61
C MET A 92 15.89 29.60 10.70
N ILE A 93 17.12 29.17 10.47
CA ILE A 93 17.41 27.99 9.64
C ILE A 93 17.29 26.73 10.50
N TYR A 94 16.39 25.84 10.10
CA TYR A 94 16.27 24.51 10.67
C TYR A 94 16.63 23.44 9.64
N GLN A 95 17.41 22.43 10.07
CA GLN A 95 17.87 21.36 9.20
C GLN A 95 17.29 20.03 9.70
N PHE A 96 16.83 19.23 8.78
CA PHE A 96 16.31 17.88 9.06
C PHE A 96 16.65 16.92 7.92
N ILE A 97 16.54 15.65 8.18
CA ILE A 97 16.82 14.58 7.21
C ILE A 97 15.51 14.05 6.63
N ASP A 98 15.35 14.09 5.31
CA ASP A 98 14.29 13.44 4.58
C ASP A 98 14.90 12.51 3.52
N GLU A 99 14.57 11.22 3.54
CA GLU A 99 15.08 10.20 2.60
C GLU A 99 16.62 10.25 2.41
N ASN A 100 17.37 10.35 3.51
CA ASN A 100 18.83 10.47 3.54
C ASN A 100 19.39 11.77 2.93
N LYS A 101 18.56 12.79 2.73
CA LYS A 101 18.98 14.11 2.27
C LYS A 101 18.73 15.15 3.35
N VAL A 102 19.73 15.98 3.60
CA VAL A 102 19.58 17.12 4.52
C VAL A 102 18.78 18.22 3.81
N LYS A 103 17.62 18.55 4.36
CA LYS A 103 16.77 19.65 3.93
C LYS A 103 16.90 20.82 4.87
N LYS A 104 16.79 22.04 4.34
CA LYS A 104 16.83 23.29 5.09
C LYS A 104 15.51 24.02 4.92
N VAL A 105 14.95 24.49 6.02
CA VAL A 105 13.73 25.30 6.03
C VAL A 105 13.97 26.56 6.87
N TYR A 106 13.28 27.63 6.52
CA TYR A 106 13.35 28.90 7.24
C TYR A 106 12.09 29.02 8.09
N LEU A 107 12.29 29.23 9.39
CA LEU A 107 11.22 29.18 10.38
C LEU A 107 11.23 30.41 11.27
N ASN A 108 10.07 30.74 11.82
CA ASN A 108 10.03 31.74 12.89
C ASN A 108 10.60 31.16 14.20
N GLN A 109 11.00 32.04 15.11
CA GLN A 109 11.61 31.70 16.38
C GLN A 109 10.76 30.74 17.23
N GLN A 110 9.43 30.91 17.20
CA GLN A 110 8.51 30.13 18.02
C GLN A 110 8.42 28.69 17.54
N VAL A 111 8.26 28.50 16.20
CA VAL A 111 8.22 27.17 15.56
C VAL A 111 9.54 26.45 15.70
N TYR A 112 10.66 27.19 15.51
CA TYR A 112 12.01 26.63 15.72
C TYR A 112 12.18 26.08 17.14
N ASN A 113 11.86 26.88 18.16
CA ASN A 113 11.96 26.45 19.54
C ASN A 113 11.05 25.26 19.86
N ALA A 114 9.87 25.23 19.27
CA ALA A 114 8.90 24.14 19.47
C ALA A 114 9.35 22.82 18.79
N LEU A 115 10.01 22.89 17.63
CA LEU A 115 10.62 21.74 16.97
C LEU A 115 11.82 21.21 17.75
N VAL A 116 12.67 22.09 18.27
CA VAL A 116 13.82 21.69 19.11
C VAL A 116 13.36 21.04 20.42
N LYS A 117 12.27 21.54 21.00
CA LYS A 117 11.65 20.95 22.22
C LYS A 117 10.86 19.65 21.94
N GLY A 118 10.65 19.28 20.67
CA GLY A 118 9.86 18.12 20.31
C GLY A 118 8.36 18.28 20.43
N THR A 119 7.85 19.47 20.79
CA THR A 119 6.39 19.72 20.86
C THR A 119 5.73 19.81 19.49
N LEU A 120 6.51 20.16 18.47
CA LEU A 120 6.13 20.11 17.07
C LEU A 120 6.97 19.07 16.33
N VAL A 121 6.36 18.50 15.29
CA VAL A 121 6.98 17.49 14.42
C VAL A 121 6.74 17.87 12.97
N ILE A 122 7.67 17.51 12.09
CA ILE A 122 7.56 17.73 10.65
C ILE A 122 6.80 16.57 10.02
N ALA A 123 5.74 16.88 9.27
CA ALA A 123 5.01 15.92 8.45
C ALA A 123 5.25 16.19 6.97
N LYS A 124 5.35 15.13 6.19
CA LYS A 124 5.47 15.19 4.74
C LYS A 124 4.08 15.17 4.11
N GLU A 125 3.69 16.28 3.49
CA GLU A 125 2.45 16.40 2.73
C GLU A 125 2.80 16.44 1.24
N ASN A 126 2.84 15.29 0.56
CA ASN A 126 3.30 15.14 -0.82
C ASN A 126 4.75 15.68 -1.00
N GLU A 127 4.92 16.86 -1.61
CA GLU A 127 6.22 17.51 -1.83
C GLU A 127 6.48 18.66 -0.85
N GLN A 128 5.54 18.95 0.04
CA GLN A 128 5.63 20.04 1.01
C GLN A 128 5.79 19.49 2.43
N TYR A 129 6.30 20.34 3.32
CA TYR A 129 6.43 20.03 4.74
C TYR A 129 5.39 20.81 5.54
N ALA A 130 4.74 20.10 6.43
CA ALA A 130 3.76 20.68 7.37
C ALA A 130 4.26 20.48 8.80
N TYR A 131 3.93 21.39 9.69
CA TYR A 131 4.32 21.35 11.09
C TYR A 131 3.10 21.05 11.95
N LEU A 132 3.19 19.99 12.74
CA LEU A 132 2.07 19.44 13.50
C LEU A 132 2.44 19.30 14.97
N PRO A 133 1.46 19.40 15.88
CA PRO A 133 1.66 19.02 17.28
C PRO A 133 2.02 17.53 17.40
N GLN A 134 2.94 17.20 18.31
CA GLN A 134 3.41 15.82 18.55
C GLN A 134 2.27 14.84 18.77
N ALA A 135 1.27 15.19 19.60
CA ALA A 135 0.12 14.31 19.87
C ALA A 135 -0.69 13.92 18.62
N LEU A 136 -0.71 14.77 17.59
CA LEU A 136 -1.35 14.46 16.31
C LEU A 136 -0.44 13.60 15.44
N ALA A 137 0.86 13.89 15.44
CA ALA A 137 1.86 13.12 14.71
C ALA A 137 1.86 11.64 15.15
N GLU A 138 1.80 11.37 16.44
CA GLU A 138 1.69 10.01 16.99
C GLU A 138 0.43 9.28 16.50
N ARG A 139 -0.71 9.96 16.44
CA ARG A 139 -1.95 9.38 15.92
C ARG A 139 -1.91 9.08 14.42
N ILE A 140 -1.18 9.89 13.66
CA ILE A 140 -0.98 9.68 12.23
C ILE A 140 -0.07 8.48 12.01
N ASP A 141 1.03 8.41 12.75
CA ASP A 141 2.03 7.34 12.65
C ASP A 141 1.44 5.98 13.02
N GLN A 142 0.56 5.93 14.04
CA GLN A 142 -0.20 4.72 14.38
C GLN A 142 -1.13 4.23 13.26
N LYS A 143 -1.64 5.14 12.41
CA LYS A 143 -2.53 4.77 11.31
C LYS A 143 -1.75 4.38 10.06
N MET A 144 -0.68 5.07 9.78
CA MET A 144 0.19 4.84 8.63
C MET A 144 1.55 5.48 8.85
N GLU A 145 2.57 4.68 8.79
CA GLU A 145 3.97 5.11 8.90
C GLU A 145 4.42 5.85 7.64
N GLY A 146 5.44 6.68 7.77
CA GLY A 146 6.11 7.34 6.64
C GLY A 146 5.61 8.75 6.30
N PHE A 147 4.60 9.27 7.01
CA PHE A 147 4.18 10.68 6.88
C PHE A 147 4.88 11.61 7.84
N ILE A 148 5.41 11.08 8.94
CA ILE A 148 6.03 11.86 10.00
C ILE A 148 7.54 11.72 9.94
N LEU A 149 8.22 12.84 9.88
CA LEU A 149 9.66 12.92 10.01
C LEU A 149 9.98 13.17 11.49
N TRP A 150 10.18 12.07 12.21
CA TRP A 150 10.62 12.19 13.61
C TRP A 150 12.02 12.80 13.63
N ASN A 151 12.13 13.94 14.24
CA ASN A 151 13.42 14.46 14.62
C ASN A 151 13.91 13.53 15.73
N LYS A 152 14.82 12.62 15.42
CA LYS A 152 15.67 12.05 16.44
C LYS A 152 16.58 13.20 16.91
N SER A 153 16.08 14.08 17.77
CA SER A 153 16.95 14.64 18.78
C SER A 153 17.50 13.39 19.44
N GLU A 154 18.76 13.12 19.21
CA GLU A 154 19.51 12.22 20.05
C GLU A 154 19.30 12.74 21.48
N ASP A 155 18.28 12.22 22.10
CA ASP A 155 18.23 12.18 23.55
C ASP A 155 19.38 11.25 23.91
N ASN A 156 20.55 11.88 23.98
CA ASN A 156 21.79 11.28 24.41
C ASN A 156 21.69 11.05 25.94
N GLN A 157 20.67 10.28 26.31
CA GLN A 157 20.62 9.49 27.52
C GLN A 157 20.98 8.05 27.17
N GLN A 158 21.99 7.89 26.35
CA GLN A 158 22.88 6.78 26.51
C GLN A 158 23.68 7.05 27.77
N SER A 159 23.23 6.41 28.85
CA SER A 159 24.14 6.03 29.91
C SER A 159 25.46 5.60 29.27
N THR A 160 26.45 6.46 29.38
CA THR A 160 27.83 6.17 29.08
C THR A 160 28.32 5.12 30.08
N ASP A 161 28.07 3.87 29.70
CA ASP A 161 28.91 2.74 30.07
C ASP A 161 29.51 2.15 28.77
N GLU A 162 29.96 3.01 27.89
CA GLU A 162 30.99 2.63 26.93
C GLU A 162 32.29 2.97 27.61
N GLU A 163 33.00 1.91 28.05
CA GLU A 163 34.43 1.97 28.38
C GLU A 163 35.12 2.78 27.30
N ASP A 164 35.66 3.95 27.71
CA ASP A 164 36.45 4.79 26.84
C ASP A 164 37.59 3.94 26.27
N PRO A 165 37.57 3.58 24.97
CA PRO A 165 38.59 2.71 24.39
C PRO A 165 39.98 3.33 24.46
N TYR A 166 40.10 4.58 24.86
CA TYR A 166 41.36 5.30 25.07
C TYR A 166 41.76 5.51 26.55
N ALA A 167 40.94 5.06 27.50
CA ALA A 167 41.26 5.15 28.93
C ALA A 167 42.56 4.40 29.30
N ALA A 168 43.00 3.45 28.49
CA ALA A 168 44.22 2.70 28.67
C ALA A 168 45.48 3.43 28.11
N TYR A 169 45.31 4.54 27.37
CA TYR A 169 46.41 5.32 26.84
C TYR A 169 46.71 6.49 27.74
N VAL A 170 47.61 6.29 28.67
CA VAL A 170 48.19 7.38 29.50
C VAL A 170 49.04 8.25 28.57
N ILE A 171 48.61 9.48 28.34
CA ILE A 171 49.38 10.46 27.60
C ILE A 171 50.58 10.87 28.51
N PRO A 172 51.84 10.63 28.10
CA PRO A 172 52.99 11.07 28.89
C PRO A 172 53.03 12.59 29.00
N ASP A 173 53.24 13.09 30.20
CA ASP A 173 53.38 14.53 30.49
C ASP A 173 54.59 15.22 29.81
N ASP A 174 55.33 14.50 28.98
CA ASP A 174 56.58 14.95 28.38
C ASP A 174 56.39 15.63 27.01
N LEU A 175 55.18 15.96 26.62
CA LEU A 175 54.90 16.74 25.42
C LEU A 175 54.71 18.23 25.77
N MET A 176 55.70 18.80 26.40
CA MET A 176 55.78 20.25 26.49
C MET A 176 56.38 20.84 25.20
N TRP A 177 55.64 21.72 24.60
CA TRP A 177 56.07 22.60 23.52
C TRP A 177 56.71 23.84 24.10
#